data_986113e8bb6bb069a6270cada3f1d6f9
#
_entry.id   986113e8bb6bb069a6270cada3f1d6f9
#
_cell.length_a   1.000
_cell.length_b   1.000
_cell.length_c   1.000
_cell.angle_alpha   90.00
_cell.angle_beta   90.00
_cell.angle_gamma   90.00
#
_symmetry.space_group_name_H-M   'P 1'
#
loop_
_entity.id
_entity.type
_entity.pdbx_description
1 polymer ?
#
loop_
_entity_poly.entity_id
_entity_poly.type
_entity_poly.pdbx_seq_one_letter_code
_entity_poly.pdbx_strand_id
1 'polypeptide(L)'
;MINKLFTIEWVGPFQDIESLINWEKEHNTKSNYYFYIITGKPAYKQIAQNYCGITQNKDGYVHKRFLNDSNHIIHLLRDKEIWIGKFSDNKSHIRNDIELCETMLISYWQPELNIRKKSYYPDEYVVIINRWFKTNLEPREKCLYTAQTMPDLTIYDGHSIWGTERIKKLKDII
;
A
#
# COMPACT_ATOMS: atom_id res chain seq x y z
N MET A 1 1.94 -0.83 25.28
CA MET A 1 3.17 -0.08 24.88
C MET A 1 3.36 -0.33 23.39
N ILE A 2 3.50 0.71 22.57
CA ILE A 2 3.72 0.54 21.10
C ILE A 2 5.14 0.02 20.93
N ASN A 3 5.27 -1.13 20.26
CA ASN A 3 6.57 -1.76 20.02
C ASN A 3 7.17 -1.33 18.68
N LYS A 4 6.32 -1.13 17.67
CA LYS A 4 6.75 -0.73 16.32
C LYS A 4 5.89 0.39 15.75
N LEU A 5 6.54 1.36 15.14
CA LEU A 5 5.93 2.46 14.41
C LEU A 5 6.51 2.50 13.01
N PHE A 6 5.65 2.41 12.01
CA PHE A 6 6.02 2.52 10.61
C PHE A 6 5.30 3.67 9.94
N THR A 7 5.97 4.34 9.02
CA THR A 7 5.34 5.27 8.10
C THR A 7 5.55 4.75 6.68
N ILE A 8 4.45 4.55 5.96
CA ILE A 8 4.47 4.11 4.56
C ILE A 8 4.09 5.29 3.66
N GLU A 9 4.95 5.57 2.70
CA GLU A 9 4.72 6.57 1.65
C GLU A 9 4.20 5.88 0.41
N TRP A 10 2.96 6.16 0.04
CA TRP A 10 2.27 5.62 -1.13
C TRP A 10 2.33 6.60 -2.28
N VAL A 11 2.78 6.16 -3.44
CA VAL A 11 2.83 6.95 -4.68
C VAL A 11 1.87 6.37 -5.70
N GLY A 12 1.10 7.22 -6.34
CA GLY A 12 0.11 6.83 -7.34
C GLY A 12 -1.05 7.84 -7.48
N PRO A 13 -2.16 7.43 -8.13
CA PRO A 13 -2.31 6.16 -8.82
C PRO A 13 -1.63 6.15 -10.18
N PHE A 14 -1.11 4.98 -10.56
CA PHE A 14 -0.74 4.66 -11.93
C PHE A 14 -1.93 3.97 -12.59
N GLN A 15 -2.28 4.37 -13.80
CA GLN A 15 -3.47 3.85 -14.50
C GLN A 15 -3.21 2.49 -15.18
N ASP A 16 -1.95 2.20 -15.45
CA ASP A 16 -1.49 0.97 -16.07
C ASP A 16 -0.07 0.60 -15.64
N ILE A 17 0.37 -0.59 -16.06
CA ILE A 17 1.70 -1.10 -15.72
C ILE A 17 2.80 -0.33 -16.49
N GLU A 18 2.52 0.15 -17.69
CA GLU A 18 3.49 0.86 -18.51
C GLU A 18 3.87 2.20 -17.87
N SER A 19 2.89 2.97 -17.41
CA SER A 19 3.13 4.21 -16.67
C SER A 19 3.93 3.97 -15.39
N LEU A 20 3.67 2.88 -14.68
CA LEU A 20 4.46 2.48 -13.52
C LEU A 20 5.90 2.12 -13.90
N ILE A 21 6.12 1.33 -14.96
CA ILE A 21 7.46 0.94 -15.43
C ILE A 21 8.29 2.18 -15.77
N ASN A 22 7.71 3.13 -16.50
CA ASN A 22 8.39 4.34 -16.91
C ASN A 22 8.77 5.19 -15.69
N TRP A 23 7.83 5.35 -14.76
CA TRP A 23 8.06 6.10 -13.54
C TRP A 23 9.15 5.45 -12.65
N GLU A 24 9.12 4.13 -12.47
CA GLU A 24 10.13 3.43 -11.68
C GLU A 24 11.54 3.53 -12.27
N LYS A 25 11.66 3.51 -13.60
CA LYS A 25 12.94 3.73 -14.30
C LYS A 25 13.45 5.16 -14.14
N GLU A 26 12.57 6.14 -14.31
CA GLU A 26 12.92 7.56 -14.18
C GLU A 26 13.42 7.90 -12.76
N HIS A 27 12.75 7.36 -11.73
CA HIS A 27 13.06 7.65 -10.34
C HIS A 27 14.05 6.66 -9.70
N ASN A 28 14.57 5.70 -10.46
CA ASN A 28 15.50 4.68 -10.00
C ASN A 28 15.08 4.02 -8.67
N THR A 29 13.84 3.56 -8.61
CA THR A 29 13.21 3.08 -7.37
C THR A 29 13.62 1.67 -6.95
N LYS A 30 14.69 1.15 -7.55
CA LYS A 30 15.18 -0.19 -7.33
C LYS A 30 15.38 -0.47 -5.84
N SER A 31 14.75 -1.52 -5.34
CA SER A 31 14.86 -2.04 -3.97
C SER A 31 14.30 -1.17 -2.83
N ASN A 32 13.56 -0.10 -3.13
CA ASN A 32 13.05 0.80 -2.09
C ASN A 32 11.54 0.71 -1.88
N TYR A 33 10.79 0.14 -2.84
CA TYR A 33 9.36 -0.03 -2.73
C TYR A 33 9.01 -1.49 -2.45
N TYR A 34 8.26 -1.70 -1.38
CA TYR A 34 7.92 -3.04 -0.89
C TYR A 34 6.45 -3.38 -1.00
N PHE A 35 5.58 -2.38 -0.97
CA PHE A 35 4.14 -2.54 -0.92
C PHE A 35 3.49 -2.15 -2.24
N TYR A 36 2.36 -2.75 -2.54
CA TYR A 36 1.52 -2.29 -3.63
C TYR A 36 0.04 -2.51 -3.34
N ILE A 37 -0.78 -1.61 -3.86
CA ILE A 37 -2.22 -1.69 -3.86
C ILE A 37 -2.67 -1.64 -5.32
N ILE A 38 -3.63 -2.51 -5.66
CA ILE A 38 -4.26 -2.50 -6.97
C ILE A 38 -5.76 -2.40 -6.73
N THR A 39 -6.38 -1.48 -7.44
CA THR A 39 -7.83 -1.34 -7.50
C THR A 39 -8.28 -1.40 -8.94
N GLY A 40 -9.45 -1.95 -9.18
CA GLY A 40 -10.05 -1.95 -10.50
C GLY A 40 -11.35 -2.75 -10.53
N LYS A 41 -12.02 -2.70 -11.68
CA LYS A 41 -13.28 -3.42 -11.87
C LYS A 41 -13.06 -4.67 -12.72
N PRO A 42 -13.51 -5.84 -12.28
CA PRO A 42 -13.60 -7.01 -13.13
C PRO A 42 -14.51 -6.79 -14.34
N ALA A 43 -14.34 -7.57 -15.41
CA ALA A 43 -15.06 -7.39 -16.67
C ALA A 43 -16.59 -7.28 -16.50
N TYR A 44 -17.15 -8.07 -15.60
CA TYR A 44 -18.61 -8.20 -15.40
C TYR A 44 -19.13 -7.58 -14.12
N LYS A 45 -18.28 -6.90 -13.32
CA LYS A 45 -18.69 -6.28 -12.07
C LYS A 45 -18.61 -4.76 -12.17
N GLN A 46 -19.58 -4.07 -11.56
CA GLN A 46 -19.58 -2.60 -11.48
C GLN A 46 -18.81 -2.09 -10.25
N ILE A 47 -18.67 -2.95 -9.23
CA ILE A 47 -17.97 -2.60 -7.99
C ILE A 47 -16.49 -2.87 -8.17
N ALA A 48 -15.66 -1.89 -7.81
CA ALA A 48 -14.22 -2.05 -7.77
C ALA A 48 -13.83 -3.08 -6.72
N GLN A 49 -12.76 -3.81 -6.98
CA GLN A 49 -12.14 -4.75 -6.06
C GLN A 49 -10.70 -4.33 -5.80
N ASN A 50 -10.23 -4.63 -4.62
CA ASN A 50 -8.94 -4.21 -4.11
C ASN A 50 -8.05 -5.41 -3.82
N TYR A 51 -6.76 -5.22 -4.01
CA TYR A 51 -5.72 -6.14 -3.60
C TYR A 51 -4.56 -5.38 -2.95
N CYS A 52 -4.06 -5.88 -1.84
CA CYS A 52 -2.86 -5.38 -1.19
C CYS A 52 -1.80 -6.49 -1.16
N GLY A 53 -0.55 -6.16 -1.47
CA GLY A 53 0.51 -7.14 -1.46
C GLY A 53 1.89 -6.52 -1.28
N ILE A 54 2.88 -7.41 -1.19
CA ILE A 54 4.29 -7.03 -1.06
C ILE A 54 5.12 -7.62 -2.19
N THR A 55 6.23 -6.95 -2.47
CA THR A 55 7.30 -7.47 -3.30
C THR A 55 8.56 -7.60 -2.48
N GLN A 56 9.24 -8.72 -2.66
CA GLN A 56 10.53 -8.98 -2.02
C GLN A 56 11.63 -9.19 -3.07
N ASN A 57 11.38 -8.70 -4.28
CA ASN A 57 12.28 -8.92 -5.39
C ASN A 57 13.61 -8.19 -5.11
N LYS A 58 14.69 -8.94 -4.96
CA LYS A 58 16.05 -8.39 -4.79
C LYS A 58 16.48 -7.48 -5.96
N ASP A 59 15.84 -7.65 -7.11
CA ASP A 59 16.06 -6.83 -8.32
C ASP A 59 15.14 -5.60 -8.40
N GLY A 60 14.35 -5.39 -7.41
CA GLY A 60 13.90 -4.15 -6.86
C GLY A 60 12.72 -3.43 -7.44
N TYR A 61 12.24 -3.70 -8.65
CA TYR A 61 11.09 -3.00 -9.21
C TYR A 61 9.77 -3.69 -8.88
N VAL A 62 8.76 -2.92 -8.46
CA VAL A 62 7.43 -3.44 -8.13
C VAL A 62 6.72 -4.01 -9.37
N HIS A 63 6.89 -3.37 -10.54
CA HIS A 63 6.26 -3.84 -11.77
C HIS A 63 6.63 -5.29 -12.15
N LYS A 64 7.81 -5.76 -11.76
CA LYS A 64 8.22 -7.15 -12.03
C LYS A 64 7.30 -8.17 -11.35
N ARG A 65 6.72 -7.80 -10.20
CA ARG A 65 5.72 -8.63 -9.53
C ARG A 65 4.47 -8.82 -10.39
N PHE A 66 4.08 -7.78 -11.11
CA PHE A 66 2.91 -7.81 -11.97
C PHE A 66 3.10 -8.59 -13.27
N LEU A 67 4.32 -8.65 -13.76
CA LEU A 67 4.65 -9.44 -14.96
C LEU A 67 4.71 -10.95 -14.66
N ASN A 68 5.10 -11.32 -13.44
CA ASN A 68 5.28 -12.71 -13.04
C ASN A 68 4.04 -13.33 -12.37
N ASP A 69 3.17 -12.52 -11.78
CA ASP A 69 2.00 -12.96 -11.03
C ASP A 69 0.73 -12.48 -11.73
N SER A 70 0.40 -13.21 -12.76
CA SER A 70 -0.71 -12.88 -13.65
C SER A 70 -2.09 -12.90 -12.98
N ASN A 71 -2.21 -13.46 -11.76
CA ASN A 71 -3.50 -13.86 -11.27
C ASN A 71 -4.42 -12.73 -10.77
N HIS A 72 -3.90 -11.69 -10.14
CA HIS A 72 -4.76 -10.67 -9.52
C HIS A 72 -5.03 -9.48 -10.44
N ILE A 73 -4.03 -9.04 -11.21
CA ILE A 73 -4.14 -7.89 -12.11
C ILE A 73 -4.98 -8.22 -13.34
N ILE A 74 -4.91 -9.47 -13.82
CA ILE A 74 -5.67 -9.91 -15.00
C ILE A 74 -7.17 -9.80 -14.77
N HIS A 75 -7.64 -10.00 -13.54
CA HIS A 75 -9.05 -9.91 -13.21
C HIS A 75 -9.57 -8.47 -13.15
N LEU A 76 -8.70 -7.48 -12.97
CA LEU A 76 -9.07 -6.07 -12.89
C LEU A 76 -8.81 -5.39 -14.23
N LEU A 77 -9.83 -5.35 -15.09
CA LEU A 77 -9.68 -4.93 -16.49
C LEU A 77 -10.00 -3.45 -16.72
N ARG A 78 -10.82 -2.83 -15.86
CA ARG A 78 -11.31 -1.47 -16.03
C ARG A 78 -11.01 -0.60 -14.81
N ASP A 79 -10.87 0.70 -15.04
CA ASP A 79 -10.67 1.71 -13.99
C ASP A 79 -9.54 1.30 -13.03
N LYS A 80 -8.44 0.81 -13.62
CA LYS A 80 -7.31 0.29 -12.84
C LYS A 80 -6.53 1.44 -12.21
N GLU A 81 -6.22 1.27 -10.95
CA GLU A 81 -5.31 2.13 -10.20
C GLU A 81 -4.27 1.29 -9.48
N ILE A 82 -3.01 1.64 -9.63
CA ILE A 82 -1.89 0.98 -8.98
C ILE A 82 -1.21 2.00 -8.06
N TRP A 83 -0.98 1.61 -6.82
CA TRP A 83 -0.21 2.37 -5.86
C TRP A 83 0.98 1.54 -5.43
N ILE A 84 2.13 2.18 -5.25
CA ILE A 84 3.32 1.55 -4.69
C ILE A 84 3.72 2.24 -3.41
N GLY A 85 4.22 1.47 -2.44
CA GLY A 85 4.54 1.97 -1.11
C GLY A 85 5.95 1.61 -0.66
N LYS A 86 6.59 2.54 0.04
CA LYS A 86 7.88 2.35 0.70
C LYS A 86 7.82 2.83 2.14
N PHE A 87 8.74 2.39 2.97
CA PHE A 87 8.95 3.03 4.25
C PHE A 87 9.52 4.44 4.07
N SER A 88 9.08 5.37 4.91
CA SER A 88 9.51 6.79 4.84
C SER A 88 10.93 7.01 5.37
N ASP A 89 11.41 6.09 6.19
CA ASP A 89 12.76 6.14 6.71
C ASP A 89 13.74 5.44 5.74
N ASN A 90 15.00 5.85 5.77
CA ASN A 90 16.06 5.26 4.94
C ASN A 90 16.69 4.03 5.62
N LYS A 91 16.01 3.41 6.57
CA LYS A 91 16.52 2.23 7.25
C LYS A 91 16.31 0.99 6.39
N SER A 92 17.21 0.02 6.55
CA SER A 92 17.00 -1.30 5.99
C SER A 92 15.95 -2.03 6.84
N HIS A 93 14.79 -2.28 6.26
CA HIS A 93 13.74 -3.06 6.90
C HIS A 93 13.93 -4.54 6.61
N ILE A 94 13.80 -5.35 7.64
CA ILE A 94 13.84 -6.79 7.50
C ILE A 94 12.51 -7.32 6.95
N ARG A 95 12.56 -8.51 6.39
CA ARG A 95 11.38 -9.18 5.82
C ARG A 95 10.19 -9.20 6.79
N ASN A 96 10.45 -9.46 8.06
CA ASN A 96 9.41 -9.53 9.08
C ASN A 96 8.65 -8.21 9.24
N ASP A 97 9.32 -7.05 9.14
CA ASP A 97 8.65 -5.75 9.22
C ASP A 97 7.72 -5.51 8.03
N ILE A 98 8.15 -5.92 6.83
CA ILE A 98 7.35 -5.81 5.61
C ILE A 98 6.11 -6.72 5.70
N GLU A 99 6.29 -7.97 6.12
CA GLU A 99 5.20 -8.94 6.29
C GLU A 99 4.24 -8.55 7.42
N LEU A 100 4.76 -7.94 8.48
CA LEU A 100 3.97 -7.41 9.59
C LEU A 100 3.07 -6.26 9.12
N CYS A 101 3.63 -5.30 8.38
CA CYS A 101 2.84 -4.20 7.81
C CYS A 101 1.79 -4.72 6.81
N GLU A 102 2.14 -5.65 5.92
CA GLU A 102 1.18 -6.25 4.99
C GLU A 102 0.03 -6.94 5.75
N THR A 103 0.35 -7.72 6.77
CA THR A 103 -0.64 -8.41 7.59
C THR A 103 -1.60 -7.41 8.23
N MET A 104 -1.05 -6.34 8.80
CA MET A 104 -1.81 -5.28 9.43
C MET A 104 -2.75 -4.58 8.45
N LEU A 105 -2.25 -4.21 7.28
CA LEU A 105 -3.03 -3.54 6.23
C LEU A 105 -4.15 -4.44 5.70
N ILE A 106 -3.86 -5.72 5.41
CA ILE A 106 -4.87 -6.65 4.90
C ILE A 106 -5.91 -6.97 5.97
N SER A 107 -5.48 -7.20 7.20
CA SER A 107 -6.37 -7.53 8.32
C SER A 107 -7.35 -6.41 8.64
N TYR A 108 -6.91 -5.16 8.57
CA TYR A 108 -7.78 -3.99 8.77
C TYR A 108 -8.66 -3.69 7.56
N TRP A 109 -8.06 -3.56 6.39
CA TRP A 109 -8.75 -3.09 5.19
C TRP A 109 -9.63 -4.15 4.53
N GLN A 110 -9.33 -5.45 4.73
CA GLN A 110 -10.09 -6.57 4.17
C GLN A 110 -10.26 -6.53 2.63
N PRO A 111 -9.19 -6.29 1.84
CA PRO A 111 -9.32 -6.15 0.39
C PRO A 111 -9.96 -7.41 -0.22
N GLU A 112 -10.85 -7.26 -1.18
CA GLU A 112 -11.70 -8.35 -1.68
C GLU A 112 -10.89 -9.50 -2.29
N LEU A 113 -9.81 -9.16 -3.00
CA LEU A 113 -8.97 -10.13 -3.72
C LEU A 113 -7.91 -10.82 -2.84
N ASN A 114 -7.69 -10.35 -1.62
CA ASN A 114 -6.84 -11.06 -0.68
C ASN A 114 -7.59 -12.22 -0.06
N ILE A 115 -7.05 -13.43 -0.17
CA ILE A 115 -7.61 -14.63 0.45
C ILE A 115 -6.94 -14.89 1.81
N ARG A 116 -5.64 -14.64 1.89
CA ARG A 116 -4.83 -14.85 3.10
C ARG A 116 -4.74 -13.58 3.93
N LYS A 117 -4.35 -13.74 5.20
CA LYS A 117 -4.07 -12.67 6.18
C LYS A 117 -5.28 -11.86 6.65
N LYS A 118 -6.49 -12.11 6.17
CA LYS A 118 -7.70 -11.39 6.63
C LYS A 118 -8.06 -11.66 8.09
N SER A 119 -7.73 -12.86 8.58
CA SER A 119 -7.99 -13.29 9.96
C SER A 119 -6.72 -13.39 10.81
N TYR A 120 -5.61 -12.85 10.32
CA TYR A 120 -4.36 -12.84 11.08
C TYR A 120 -4.19 -11.51 11.78
N TYR A 121 -3.69 -11.57 12.99
CA TYR A 121 -3.33 -10.41 13.78
C TYR A 121 -1.82 -10.33 13.93
N PRO A 122 -1.26 -9.13 14.05
CA PRO A 122 0.16 -8.98 14.40
C PRO A 122 0.47 -9.61 15.75
N ASP A 123 1.70 -10.12 15.91
CA ASP A 123 2.19 -10.63 17.20
C ASP A 123 2.70 -9.50 18.12
N GLU A 124 2.77 -8.27 17.60
CA GLU A 124 3.34 -7.12 18.30
C GLU A 124 2.38 -5.91 18.18
N TYR A 125 2.48 -4.99 19.15
CA TYR A 125 1.79 -3.70 19.08
C TYR A 125 2.37 -2.84 17.97
N VAL A 126 1.56 -2.51 16.97
CA VAL A 126 2.00 -1.86 15.73
C VAL A 126 1.16 -0.63 15.43
N VAL A 127 1.84 0.43 15.01
CA VAL A 127 1.21 1.62 14.41
C VAL A 127 1.74 1.80 13.00
N ILE A 128 0.84 1.97 12.05
CA ILE A 128 1.17 2.32 10.67
C ILE A 128 0.55 3.68 10.35
N ILE A 129 1.38 4.60 9.86
CA ILE A 129 0.97 5.88 9.31
C ILE A 129 1.09 5.80 7.79
N ASN A 130 0.01 6.01 7.07
CA ASN A 130 -0.01 6.06 5.62
C ASN A 130 0.04 7.51 5.13
N ARG A 131 0.99 7.82 4.24
CA ARG A 131 1.12 9.11 3.58
C ARG A 131 0.95 8.92 2.08
N TRP A 132 0.19 9.78 1.45
CA TRP A 132 -0.20 9.66 0.06
C TRP A 132 0.43 10.75 -0.80
N PHE A 133 1.03 10.34 -1.92
CA PHE A 133 1.71 11.21 -2.86
C PHE A 133 1.16 10.99 -4.28
N LYS A 134 1.18 12.04 -5.07
CA LYS A 134 0.97 11.97 -6.52
C LYS A 134 2.20 11.34 -7.19
N THR A 135 2.07 11.01 -8.47
CA THR A 135 3.20 10.47 -9.27
C THR A 135 4.34 11.49 -9.46
N ASN A 136 4.10 12.78 -9.31
CA ASN A 136 5.12 13.83 -9.27
C ASN A 136 5.73 14.05 -7.86
N LEU A 137 5.46 13.16 -6.92
CA LEU A 137 5.93 13.18 -5.53
C LEU A 137 5.39 14.34 -4.67
N GLU A 138 4.41 15.09 -5.16
CA GLU A 138 3.71 16.08 -4.32
C GLU A 138 2.77 15.37 -3.33
N PRO A 139 2.72 15.82 -2.08
CA PRO A 139 1.76 15.28 -1.11
C PRO A 139 0.31 15.48 -1.60
N ARG A 140 -0.54 14.50 -1.34
CA ARG A 140 -1.97 14.62 -1.57
C ARG A 140 -2.65 15.29 -0.38
N GLU A 141 -3.42 16.32 -0.66
CA GLU A 141 -4.26 16.96 0.36
C GLU A 141 -5.54 16.16 0.62
N LYS A 142 -6.03 15.48 -0.41
CA LYS A 142 -7.25 14.65 -0.34
C LYS A 142 -6.92 13.25 -0.85
N CYS A 143 -7.39 12.24 -0.13
CA CYS A 143 -7.38 10.88 -0.62
C CYS A 143 -8.30 10.74 -1.85
N LEU A 144 -7.85 9.99 -2.85
CA LEU A 144 -8.72 9.51 -3.92
C LEU A 144 -9.63 8.40 -3.38
N TYR A 145 -10.67 8.05 -4.16
CA TYR A 145 -11.67 7.04 -3.77
C TYR A 145 -11.05 5.73 -3.31
N THR A 146 -10.01 5.25 -3.96
CA THR A 146 -9.28 4.04 -3.58
C THR A 146 -8.62 4.17 -2.21
N ALA A 147 -8.01 5.32 -1.95
CA ALA A 147 -7.36 5.58 -0.68
C ALA A 147 -8.36 5.99 0.43
N GLN A 148 -9.61 6.29 0.11
CA GLN A 148 -10.65 6.61 1.11
C GLN A 148 -11.00 5.42 1.99
N THR A 149 -10.77 4.19 1.51
CA THR A 149 -11.02 2.98 2.28
C THR A 149 -9.80 2.52 3.08
N MET A 150 -8.60 3.06 2.77
CA MET A 150 -7.39 2.83 3.53
C MET A 150 -7.15 3.99 4.50
N PRO A 151 -7.11 3.78 5.81
CA PRO A 151 -6.96 4.85 6.78
C PRO A 151 -5.55 5.45 6.74
N ASP A 152 -5.44 6.73 7.12
CA ASP A 152 -4.13 7.38 7.30
C ASP A 152 -3.38 6.81 8.51
N LEU A 153 -4.10 6.28 9.48
CA LEU A 153 -3.53 5.68 10.69
C LEU A 153 -4.20 4.35 10.97
N THR A 154 -3.42 3.31 11.15
CA THR A 154 -3.87 1.98 11.59
C THR A 154 -3.09 1.56 12.83
N ILE A 155 -3.79 1.08 13.84
CA ILE A 155 -3.21 0.70 15.13
C ILE A 155 -3.68 -0.72 15.49
N TYR A 156 -2.75 -1.54 15.92
CA TYR A 156 -3.01 -2.77 16.65
C TYR A 156 -2.49 -2.64 18.08
N ASP A 157 -3.38 -2.77 19.05
CA ASP A 157 -3.11 -2.57 20.49
C ASP A 157 -2.99 -3.90 21.27
N GLY A 158 -2.84 -5.02 20.56
CA GLY A 158 -2.78 -6.35 21.16
C GLY A 158 -4.15 -7.02 21.31
N HIS A 159 -5.25 -6.29 21.16
CA HIS A 159 -6.62 -6.80 21.30
C HIS A 159 -7.48 -6.46 20.08
N SER A 160 -7.28 -5.28 19.51
CA SER A 160 -8.10 -4.74 18.45
C SER A 160 -7.25 -4.06 17.38
N ILE A 161 -7.71 -4.12 16.13
CA ILE A 161 -7.19 -3.29 15.05
C ILE A 161 -8.20 -2.17 14.81
N TRP A 162 -7.72 -0.95 14.85
CA TRP A 162 -8.52 0.23 14.57
C TRP A 162 -7.72 1.26 13.77
N GLY A 163 -8.41 2.19 13.12
CA GLY A 163 -7.79 3.20 12.31
C GLY A 163 -8.61 4.47 12.27
N THR A 164 -7.99 5.53 11.79
CA THR A 164 -8.67 6.80 11.52
C THR A 164 -8.54 7.12 10.04
N GLU A 165 -9.64 7.56 9.46
CA GLU A 165 -9.69 7.87 8.04
C GLU A 165 -8.78 9.04 7.65
N ARG A 166 -8.48 9.94 8.59
CA ARG A 166 -7.63 11.11 8.33
C ARG A 166 -6.86 11.55 9.56
N ILE A 167 -5.59 11.80 9.38
CA ILE A 167 -4.77 12.54 10.34
C ILE A 167 -4.91 14.03 10.00
N LYS A 168 -5.35 14.82 10.97
CA LYS A 168 -5.35 16.28 10.82
C LYS A 168 -3.90 16.76 10.73
N LYS A 169 -3.50 17.23 9.56
CA LYS A 169 -2.21 17.90 9.40
C LYS A 169 -2.26 19.19 10.21
N LEU A 170 -1.36 19.34 11.16
CA LEU A 170 -1.09 20.65 11.75
C LEU A 170 -0.45 21.48 10.65
N LYS A 171 -0.95 22.70 10.43
CA LYS A 171 -0.25 23.67 9.62
C LYS A 171 1.13 23.84 10.24
N ASP A 172 2.16 23.82 9.42
CA ASP A 172 3.52 24.01 9.86
C ASP A 172 3.56 25.20 10.80
N ILE A 173 3.94 24.94 12.03
CA ILE A 173 4.26 26.00 12.99
C ILE A 173 5.64 26.45 12.54
N ILE A 174 5.67 27.56 11.80
CA ILE A 174 6.89 28.29 11.43
C ILE A 174 7.47 28.91 12.70
#